data_1f29546ef55fad3c9306d5355f140062
#
_entry.id   1f29546ef55fad3c9306d5355f140062
#
_cell.length_a   1.000
_cell.length_b   1.000
_cell.length_c   1.000
_cell.angle_alpha   90.00
_cell.angle_beta   90.00
_cell.angle_gamma   90.00
#
_symmetry.space_group_name_H-M   'P 1'
#
loop_
_entity.id
_entity.type
_entity.pdbx_description
1 polymer ?
#
loop_
_entity_poly.entity_id
_entity_poly.type
_entity_poly.pdbx_seq_one_letter_code
_entity_poly.pdbx_strand_id
1 'polypeptide(L)'
;MKKLARLSMVAVMLLFSAAMAFAQQKPNIHILATGGTIAGTGASATATNYTAGQVAIGTLLDAVPELKNIANVTGEQIVKIGSQDMNDDVWLILAKKINQLLKRSDIDGIVITHGTDTMEETAYFLNLTVKSDKPVVLVGAMRPSTAISADGPLNLYNAVVVAGAKESKGKGVLVAMNGSVLGAASVLKMNTVDVQTFQAPNDGALGYVLNGKVTYNMSSAKKHTTQSVFDVTNLNSLPKVGIVYSYSNIEADIVAPMLDNGYKGIIHAGVGNGNIHKNIFPILIDARKKGILVVRSSRVPTGPTSLDAEVDDAQYQFIASQELNPQKSRVLLMLALTKTNDWKQIQEYFNEY
;
A
#
# COMPACT_ATOMS: atom_id res chain seq x y z
N MET A 1 -45.97 48.55 -5.97
CA MET A 1 -45.61 47.50 -6.93
C MET A 1 -44.17 47.60 -7.43
N LYS A 2 -43.66 48.74 -7.95
CA LYS A 2 -42.28 48.87 -8.48
C LYS A 2 -41.14 48.64 -7.45
N LYS A 3 -41.31 48.96 -6.15
CA LYS A 3 -40.32 48.71 -5.09
C LYS A 3 -40.22 47.23 -4.69
N LEU A 4 -41.33 46.50 -4.63
CA LEU A 4 -41.33 45.06 -4.36
C LEU A 4 -40.67 44.29 -5.51
N ALA A 5 -40.94 44.64 -6.78
CA ALA A 5 -40.30 43.98 -7.92
C ALA A 5 -38.75 44.20 -7.93
N ARG A 6 -38.29 45.37 -7.53
CA ARG A 6 -36.81 45.62 -7.40
C ARG A 6 -36.15 44.83 -6.26
N LEU A 7 -36.83 44.69 -5.09
CA LEU A 7 -36.34 43.85 -4.01
C LEU A 7 -36.29 42.36 -4.40
N SER A 8 -37.33 41.85 -5.08
CA SER A 8 -37.35 40.49 -5.58
C SER A 8 -36.24 40.20 -6.59
N MET A 9 -35.96 41.16 -7.47
CA MET A 9 -34.92 41.02 -8.51
C MET A 9 -33.50 41.01 -7.88
N VAL A 10 -33.23 41.83 -6.84
CA VAL A 10 -31.99 41.85 -6.11
C VAL A 10 -31.82 40.56 -5.28
N ALA A 11 -32.88 40.06 -4.67
CA ALA A 11 -32.82 38.79 -3.91
C ALA A 11 -32.56 37.58 -4.86
N VAL A 12 -33.13 37.56 -6.06
CA VAL A 12 -32.87 36.53 -7.07
C VAL A 12 -31.44 36.62 -7.60
N MET A 13 -30.90 37.83 -7.84
CA MET A 13 -29.49 38.01 -8.24
C MET A 13 -28.50 37.59 -7.11
N LEU A 14 -28.82 37.87 -5.85
CA LEU A 14 -28.01 37.43 -4.71
C LEU A 14 -28.06 35.91 -4.53
N LEU A 15 -29.20 35.26 -4.78
CA LEU A 15 -29.33 33.80 -4.78
C LEU A 15 -28.60 33.15 -5.96
N PHE A 16 -28.62 33.77 -7.14
CA PHE A 16 -27.85 33.31 -8.30
C PHE A 16 -26.35 33.52 -8.12
N SER A 17 -25.89 34.61 -7.51
CA SER A 17 -24.49 34.83 -7.22
C SER A 17 -23.97 33.90 -6.11
N ALA A 18 -24.79 33.53 -5.13
CA ALA A 18 -24.47 32.53 -4.12
C ALA A 18 -24.41 31.10 -4.74
N ALA A 19 -25.27 30.76 -5.69
CA ALA A 19 -25.23 29.49 -6.40
C ALA A 19 -23.99 29.34 -7.31
N MET A 20 -23.46 30.43 -7.88
CA MET A 20 -22.23 30.42 -8.68
C MET A 20 -20.95 30.31 -7.82
N ALA A 21 -21.01 30.60 -6.53
CA ALA A 21 -19.87 30.51 -5.61
C ALA A 21 -19.54 29.05 -5.19
N PHE A 22 -20.40 28.08 -5.52
CA PHE A 22 -20.17 26.66 -5.29
C PHE A 22 -19.72 25.89 -6.55
N ALA A 23 -19.01 26.52 -7.47
CA ALA A 23 -18.23 25.75 -8.43
C ALA A 23 -17.19 24.96 -7.60
N GLN A 24 -17.45 23.69 -7.35
CA GLN A 24 -16.58 22.84 -6.55
C GLN A 24 -15.18 22.89 -7.17
N GLN A 25 -14.25 23.54 -6.47
CA GLN A 25 -12.87 23.66 -6.91
C GLN A 25 -12.32 22.23 -7.08
N LYS A 26 -11.75 21.95 -8.27
CA LYS A 26 -11.16 20.65 -8.54
C LYS A 26 -10.05 20.37 -7.53
N PRO A 27 -9.97 19.14 -6.99
CA PRO A 27 -8.88 18.77 -6.09
C PRO A 27 -7.54 18.84 -6.80
N ASN A 28 -6.49 19.20 -6.05
CA ASN A 28 -5.12 19.22 -6.52
C ASN A 28 -4.46 17.89 -6.17
N ILE A 29 -4.19 17.06 -7.17
CA ILE A 29 -3.63 15.73 -7.01
C ILE A 29 -2.19 15.72 -7.52
N HIS A 30 -1.28 15.23 -6.69
CA HIS A 30 0.12 15.08 -7.06
C HIS A 30 0.46 13.61 -7.31
N ILE A 31 1.00 13.30 -8.49
CA ILE A 31 1.35 11.93 -8.88
C ILE A 31 2.84 11.71 -8.68
N LEU A 32 3.19 10.66 -7.93
CA LEU A 32 4.57 10.18 -7.72
C LEU A 32 4.77 8.92 -8.57
N ALA A 33 5.60 8.98 -9.59
CA ALA A 33 5.83 7.86 -10.48
C ALA A 33 7.06 7.06 -10.02
N THR A 34 6.89 5.73 -9.84
CA THR A 34 7.98 4.81 -9.50
C THR A 34 8.36 3.86 -10.64
N GLY A 35 7.55 3.79 -11.70
CA GLY A 35 7.74 2.88 -12.83
C GLY A 35 6.63 1.83 -12.92
N GLY A 36 7.00 0.55 -13.08
CA GLY A 36 6.07 -0.57 -13.17
C GLY A 36 5.42 -0.76 -14.54
N THR A 37 4.47 -1.71 -14.63
CA THR A 37 3.78 -2.11 -15.88
C THR A 37 2.90 -1.01 -16.46
N ILE A 38 2.31 -0.16 -15.62
CA ILE A 38 1.49 0.98 -16.08
C ILE A 38 2.31 1.94 -16.95
N ALA A 39 3.62 1.99 -16.71
CA ALA A 39 4.61 2.70 -17.54
C ALA A 39 5.41 1.75 -18.45
N GLY A 40 4.91 0.54 -18.67
CA GLY A 40 5.58 -0.49 -19.48
C GLY A 40 5.14 -0.47 -20.94
N THR A 41 6.05 -0.85 -21.84
CA THR A 41 5.80 -1.01 -23.28
C THR A 41 6.14 -2.43 -23.69
N GLY A 42 5.23 -3.09 -24.40
CA GLY A 42 5.43 -4.40 -25.02
C GLY A 42 5.79 -4.29 -26.50
N ALA A 43 6.37 -5.34 -27.05
CA ALA A 43 6.77 -5.41 -28.45
C ALA A 43 5.58 -5.43 -29.43
N SER A 44 4.41 -5.91 -28.99
CA SER A 44 3.17 -5.92 -29.77
C SER A 44 1.94 -5.85 -28.85
N ALA A 45 0.77 -5.57 -29.42
CA ALA A 45 -0.49 -5.46 -28.68
C ALA A 45 -0.99 -6.77 -28.05
N THR A 46 -0.45 -7.92 -28.48
CA THR A 46 -0.79 -9.26 -27.96
C THR A 46 0.36 -9.93 -27.22
N ALA A 47 1.53 -9.28 -27.13
CA ALA A 47 2.68 -9.83 -26.43
C ALA A 47 2.51 -9.75 -24.91
N THR A 48 2.90 -10.82 -24.23
CA THR A 48 2.97 -10.88 -22.76
C THR A 48 4.27 -10.35 -22.20
N ASN A 49 5.33 -10.31 -23.04
CA ASN A 49 6.63 -9.75 -22.67
C ASN A 49 6.63 -8.22 -22.86
N TYR A 50 7.10 -7.49 -21.86
CA TYR A 50 7.22 -6.03 -21.87
C TYR A 50 8.38 -5.58 -20.98
N THR A 51 8.81 -4.32 -21.17
CA THR A 51 9.78 -3.69 -20.29
C THR A 51 9.05 -2.68 -19.39
N ALA A 52 9.13 -2.90 -18.09
CA ALA A 52 8.48 -2.03 -17.09
C ALA A 52 9.18 -0.66 -16.99
N GLY A 53 8.45 0.37 -16.57
CA GLY A 53 9.00 1.67 -16.23
C GLY A 53 9.55 2.49 -17.40
N GLN A 54 9.22 2.19 -18.66
CA GLN A 54 9.77 2.90 -19.82
C GLN A 54 9.14 4.26 -20.10
N VAL A 55 7.85 4.44 -19.72
CA VAL A 55 7.07 5.63 -20.04
C VAL A 55 7.24 6.68 -18.93
N ALA A 56 7.54 7.91 -19.31
CA ALA A 56 7.64 9.04 -18.38
C ALA A 56 6.26 9.48 -17.87
N ILE A 57 6.21 10.12 -16.71
CA ILE A 57 4.97 10.59 -16.07
C ILE A 57 4.15 11.48 -17.01
N GLY A 58 4.78 12.37 -17.80
CA GLY A 58 4.07 13.23 -18.75
C GLY A 58 3.26 12.44 -19.77
N THR A 59 3.86 11.41 -20.36
CA THR A 59 3.19 10.54 -21.35
C THR A 59 2.03 9.76 -20.72
N LEU A 60 2.14 9.35 -19.46
CA LEU A 60 1.04 8.69 -18.74
C LEU A 60 -0.16 9.65 -18.55
N LEU A 61 0.11 10.92 -18.22
CA LEU A 61 -0.92 11.93 -18.06
C LEU A 61 -1.58 12.30 -19.40
N ASP A 62 -0.80 12.37 -20.47
CA ASP A 62 -1.31 12.65 -21.83
C ASP A 62 -2.17 11.50 -22.36
N ALA A 63 -1.94 10.27 -21.91
CA ALA A 63 -2.75 9.10 -22.26
C ALA A 63 -4.15 9.09 -21.63
N VAL A 64 -4.40 9.96 -20.61
CA VAL A 64 -5.69 10.04 -19.91
C VAL A 64 -6.13 11.52 -19.80
N PRO A 65 -6.51 12.16 -20.92
CA PRO A 65 -6.88 13.58 -20.93
C PRO A 65 -8.09 13.91 -20.05
N GLU A 66 -8.94 12.93 -19.75
CA GLU A 66 -10.09 13.04 -18.86
C GLU A 66 -9.73 13.43 -17.43
N LEU A 67 -8.49 13.21 -16.99
CA LEU A 67 -7.99 13.66 -15.69
C LEU A 67 -8.17 15.16 -15.47
N LYS A 68 -8.02 15.95 -16.55
CA LYS A 68 -8.22 17.41 -16.51
C LYS A 68 -9.64 17.81 -16.14
N ASN A 69 -10.63 16.91 -16.33
CA ASN A 69 -12.03 17.19 -16.00
C ASN A 69 -12.31 17.01 -14.51
N ILE A 70 -11.54 16.17 -13.80
CA ILE A 70 -11.81 15.76 -12.41
C ILE A 70 -10.84 16.35 -11.39
N ALA A 71 -9.61 16.72 -11.80
CA ALA A 71 -8.59 17.21 -10.88
C ALA A 71 -7.60 18.17 -11.58
N ASN A 72 -6.92 19.00 -10.78
CA ASN A 72 -5.69 19.66 -11.19
C ASN A 72 -4.54 18.69 -10.88
N VAL A 73 -3.97 18.10 -11.91
CA VAL A 73 -2.96 17.04 -11.76
C VAL A 73 -1.58 17.60 -12.04
N THR A 74 -0.67 17.35 -11.10
CA THR A 74 0.78 17.56 -11.26
C THR A 74 1.49 16.24 -10.95
N GLY A 75 2.77 16.10 -11.33
CA GLY A 75 3.49 14.88 -11.03
C GLY A 75 4.99 15.01 -11.16
N GLU A 76 5.70 14.09 -10.51
CA GLU A 76 7.15 13.94 -10.59
C GLU A 76 7.57 12.48 -10.61
N GLN A 77 8.72 12.21 -11.23
CA GLN A 77 9.32 10.88 -11.25
C GLN A 77 10.21 10.73 -10.02
N ILE A 78 9.93 9.74 -9.19
CA ILE A 78 10.75 9.41 -8.00
C ILE A 78 11.86 8.45 -8.39
N VAL A 79 11.48 7.31 -8.99
CA VAL A 79 12.39 6.30 -9.54
C VAL A 79 11.79 5.71 -10.80
N LYS A 80 12.60 4.95 -11.55
CA LYS A 80 12.18 4.29 -12.78
C LYS A 80 12.60 2.83 -12.75
N ILE A 81 11.84 2.01 -12.01
CA ILE A 81 12.17 0.60 -11.77
C ILE A 81 10.98 -0.32 -12.01
N GLY A 82 11.24 -1.59 -12.27
CA GLY A 82 10.27 -2.66 -12.10
C GLY A 82 10.04 -2.88 -10.60
N SER A 83 8.83 -3.26 -10.20
CA SER A 83 8.53 -3.41 -8.76
C SER A 83 9.25 -4.59 -8.12
N GLN A 84 9.72 -5.57 -8.88
CA GLN A 84 10.60 -6.63 -8.38
C GLN A 84 11.94 -6.09 -7.84
N ASP A 85 12.35 -4.88 -8.26
CA ASP A 85 13.57 -4.20 -7.81
C ASP A 85 13.31 -3.15 -6.71
N MET A 86 12.08 -3.11 -6.17
CA MET A 86 11.72 -2.23 -5.06
C MET A 86 12.58 -2.56 -3.84
N ASN A 87 12.97 -1.52 -3.10
CA ASN A 87 13.86 -1.66 -1.95
C ASN A 87 13.56 -0.63 -0.85
N ASP A 88 14.23 -0.82 0.29
CA ASP A 88 14.03 -0.04 1.50
C ASP A 88 14.39 1.44 1.30
N ASP A 89 15.40 1.77 0.47
CA ASP A 89 15.79 3.16 0.19
C ASP A 89 14.69 3.91 -0.55
N VAL A 90 14.08 3.27 -1.55
CA VAL A 90 12.95 3.84 -2.30
C VAL A 90 11.74 4.04 -1.38
N TRP A 91 11.46 3.10 -0.47
CA TRP A 91 10.40 3.25 0.51
C TRP A 91 10.62 4.46 1.43
N LEU A 92 11.85 4.65 1.93
CA LEU A 92 12.20 5.80 2.77
C LEU A 92 12.08 7.12 2.01
N ILE A 93 12.55 7.16 0.75
CA ILE A 93 12.39 8.33 -0.13
C ILE A 93 10.91 8.68 -0.33
N LEU A 94 10.08 7.68 -0.68
CA LEU A 94 8.64 7.86 -0.89
C LEU A 94 7.95 8.39 0.37
N ALA A 95 8.16 7.75 1.52
CA ALA A 95 7.49 8.15 2.77
C ALA A 95 7.87 9.59 3.18
N LYS A 96 9.16 9.94 3.10
CA LYS A 96 9.64 11.30 3.42
C LYS A 96 9.04 12.34 2.46
N LYS A 97 9.04 12.03 1.15
CA LYS A 97 8.49 12.91 0.12
C LYS A 97 6.99 13.10 0.30
N ILE A 98 6.23 12.04 0.51
CA ILE A 98 4.78 12.09 0.75
C ILE A 98 4.47 12.93 1.99
N ASN A 99 5.16 12.69 3.10
CA ASN A 99 4.96 13.46 4.33
C ASN A 99 5.30 14.95 4.14
N GLN A 100 6.28 15.29 3.31
CA GLN A 100 6.60 16.68 2.96
C GLN A 100 5.49 17.31 2.12
N LEU A 101 5.02 16.62 1.08
CA LEU A 101 4.01 17.12 0.15
C LEU A 101 2.65 17.32 0.85
N LEU A 102 2.23 16.37 1.69
CA LEU A 102 0.92 16.42 2.35
C LEU A 102 0.82 17.50 3.45
N LYS A 103 1.95 18.10 3.88
CA LYS A 103 1.94 19.31 4.72
C LYS A 103 1.49 20.56 3.96
N ARG A 104 1.57 20.56 2.64
CA ARG A 104 1.17 21.69 1.79
C ARG A 104 -0.35 21.79 1.71
N SER A 105 -0.88 23.01 1.79
CA SER A 105 -2.33 23.27 1.67
C SER A 105 -2.85 23.16 0.24
N ASP A 106 -1.96 23.28 -0.75
CA ASP A 106 -2.26 23.22 -2.18
C ASP A 106 -2.20 21.79 -2.77
N ILE A 107 -2.08 20.77 -1.94
CA ILE A 107 -2.17 19.36 -2.33
C ILE A 107 -3.28 18.68 -1.52
N ASP A 108 -4.26 18.12 -2.19
CA ASP A 108 -5.41 17.46 -1.58
C ASP A 108 -5.23 15.95 -1.45
N GLY A 109 -4.45 15.34 -2.35
CA GLY A 109 -4.17 13.90 -2.32
C GLY A 109 -2.97 13.53 -3.17
N ILE A 110 -2.47 12.32 -2.97
CA ILE A 110 -1.33 11.76 -3.71
C ILE A 110 -1.76 10.47 -4.41
N VAL A 111 -1.33 10.30 -5.65
CA VAL A 111 -1.39 9.03 -6.39
C VAL A 111 0.04 8.54 -6.62
N ILE A 112 0.27 7.23 -6.45
CA ILE A 112 1.58 6.62 -6.70
C ILE A 112 1.40 5.58 -7.80
N THR A 113 2.03 5.80 -8.97
CA THR A 113 2.07 4.74 -9.98
C THR A 113 3.17 3.75 -9.63
N HIS A 114 2.82 2.47 -9.55
CA HIS A 114 3.68 1.42 -9.03
C HIS A 114 3.51 0.12 -9.83
N GLY A 115 4.56 -0.69 -9.92
CA GLY A 115 4.43 -2.04 -10.45
C GLY A 115 3.72 -2.97 -9.47
N THR A 116 3.05 -3.98 -10.01
CA THR A 116 2.10 -4.78 -9.21
C THR A 116 2.77 -5.81 -8.28
N ASP A 117 4.03 -6.22 -8.52
CA ASP A 117 4.63 -7.35 -7.81
C ASP A 117 4.86 -7.12 -6.32
N THR A 118 5.26 -5.91 -5.94
CA THR A 118 5.50 -5.52 -4.53
C THR A 118 4.62 -4.36 -4.07
N MET A 119 3.54 -4.08 -4.81
CA MET A 119 2.64 -2.96 -4.48
C MET A 119 2.03 -3.10 -3.07
N GLU A 120 1.66 -4.30 -2.66
CA GLU A 120 1.07 -4.56 -1.35
C GLU A 120 2.03 -4.24 -0.19
N GLU A 121 3.33 -4.51 -0.39
CA GLU A 121 4.38 -4.19 0.60
C GLU A 121 4.60 -2.69 0.70
N THR A 122 4.73 -2.01 -0.45
CA THR A 122 4.88 -0.56 -0.50
C THR A 122 3.64 0.15 0.09
N ALA A 123 2.44 -0.32 -0.25
CA ALA A 123 1.19 0.22 0.30
C ALA A 123 1.16 0.10 1.83
N TYR A 124 1.52 -1.07 2.36
CA TYR A 124 1.53 -1.31 3.80
C TYR A 124 2.62 -0.50 4.52
N PHE A 125 3.83 -0.40 3.95
CA PHE A 125 4.88 0.45 4.49
C PHE A 125 4.43 1.92 4.59
N LEU A 126 3.82 2.46 3.54
CA LEU A 126 3.31 3.82 3.53
C LEU A 126 2.12 3.99 4.49
N ASN A 127 1.26 2.98 4.63
CA ASN A 127 0.15 2.98 5.57
C ASN A 127 0.61 3.16 7.03
N LEU A 128 1.79 2.66 7.35
CA LEU A 128 2.39 2.76 8.67
C LEU A 128 3.25 4.03 8.86
N THR A 129 3.70 4.69 7.78
CA THR A 129 4.70 5.76 7.87
C THR A 129 4.22 7.14 7.39
N VAL A 130 3.12 7.21 6.66
CA VAL A 130 2.49 8.49 6.29
C VAL A 130 1.83 9.12 7.50
N LYS A 131 2.04 10.44 7.69
CA LYS A 131 1.54 11.21 8.84
C LYS A 131 0.49 12.26 8.42
N SER A 132 -0.47 11.83 7.61
CA SER A 132 -1.56 12.68 7.12
C SER A 132 -2.85 11.88 6.98
N ASP A 133 -3.97 12.55 7.10
CA ASP A 133 -5.30 12.01 6.80
C ASP A 133 -5.70 12.21 5.32
N LYS A 134 -4.91 13.00 4.55
CA LYS A 134 -5.14 13.18 3.12
C LYS A 134 -4.94 11.86 2.36
N PRO A 135 -5.73 11.59 1.31
CA PRO A 135 -5.65 10.34 0.57
C PRO A 135 -4.28 10.10 -0.06
N VAL A 136 -3.78 8.87 0.07
CA VAL A 136 -2.63 8.34 -0.65
C VAL A 136 -3.06 7.05 -1.32
N VAL A 137 -2.97 7.00 -2.64
CA VAL A 137 -3.53 5.92 -3.45
C VAL A 137 -2.46 5.33 -4.37
N LEU A 138 -2.17 4.04 -4.21
CA LEU A 138 -1.33 3.32 -5.17
C LEU A 138 -2.16 2.79 -6.33
N VAL A 139 -1.56 2.78 -7.51
CA VAL A 139 -2.18 2.29 -8.74
C VAL A 139 -1.14 1.64 -9.64
N GLY A 140 -1.56 0.64 -10.39
CA GLY A 140 -0.73 -0.05 -11.37
C GLY A 140 -1.53 -0.56 -12.55
N ALA A 141 -0.93 -1.45 -13.32
CA ALA A 141 -1.59 -2.16 -14.40
C ALA A 141 -1.03 -3.58 -14.50
N MET A 142 -1.88 -4.53 -14.91
CA MET A 142 -1.47 -5.89 -15.22
C MET A 142 -1.09 -6.05 -16.69
N ARG A 143 -1.56 -5.17 -17.56
CA ARG A 143 -1.27 -5.15 -18.99
C ARG A 143 -0.42 -3.93 -19.33
N PRO A 144 0.61 -4.07 -20.18
CA PRO A 144 1.40 -2.93 -20.63
C PRO A 144 0.53 -1.94 -21.44
N SER A 145 0.95 -0.68 -21.51
CA SER A 145 0.20 0.38 -22.19
C SER A 145 -0.07 0.12 -23.68
N THR A 146 0.72 -0.73 -24.31
CA THR A 146 0.60 -1.14 -25.71
C THR A 146 -0.36 -2.32 -25.93
N ALA A 147 -0.83 -2.98 -24.84
CA ALA A 147 -1.67 -4.16 -24.97
C ALA A 147 -3.12 -3.79 -25.40
N ILE A 148 -3.77 -4.72 -26.11
CA ILE A 148 -5.22 -4.65 -26.33
C ILE A 148 -5.90 -4.71 -24.94
N SER A 149 -6.86 -3.80 -24.72
CA SER A 149 -7.56 -3.66 -23.43
C SER A 149 -6.59 -3.41 -22.24
N ALA A 150 -5.58 -2.55 -22.43
CA ALA A 150 -4.72 -2.08 -21.35
C ALA A 150 -5.57 -1.51 -20.21
N ASP A 151 -5.32 -1.97 -18.98
CA ASP A 151 -6.09 -1.58 -17.79
C ASP A 151 -5.55 -0.31 -17.10
N GLY A 152 -4.32 0.10 -17.44
CA GLY A 152 -3.63 1.23 -16.83
C GLY A 152 -4.38 2.57 -16.90
N PRO A 153 -4.89 3.01 -18.07
CA PRO A 153 -5.59 4.28 -18.20
C PRO A 153 -6.78 4.42 -17.27
N LEU A 154 -7.68 3.43 -17.23
CA LEU A 154 -8.85 3.45 -16.35
C LEU A 154 -8.45 3.32 -14.86
N ASN A 155 -7.44 2.51 -14.54
CA ASN A 155 -6.93 2.40 -13.18
C ASN A 155 -6.37 3.75 -12.69
N LEU A 156 -5.60 4.47 -13.52
CA LEU A 156 -5.07 5.79 -13.19
C LEU A 156 -6.19 6.82 -12.99
N TYR A 157 -7.18 6.84 -13.89
CA TYR A 157 -8.35 7.71 -13.74
C TYR A 157 -9.06 7.44 -12.41
N ASN A 158 -9.34 6.18 -12.09
CA ASN A 158 -10.00 5.79 -10.84
C ASN A 158 -9.18 6.16 -9.62
N ALA A 159 -7.85 6.00 -9.67
CA ALA A 159 -6.97 6.39 -8.55
C ALA A 159 -7.01 7.88 -8.28
N VAL A 160 -7.08 8.73 -9.33
CA VAL A 160 -7.24 10.19 -9.18
C VAL A 160 -8.61 10.53 -8.62
N VAL A 161 -9.68 9.84 -9.05
CA VAL A 161 -11.03 9.98 -8.45
C VAL A 161 -10.98 9.69 -6.95
N VAL A 162 -10.36 8.57 -6.56
CA VAL A 162 -10.22 8.16 -5.15
C VAL A 162 -9.41 9.19 -4.36
N ALA A 163 -8.26 9.63 -4.90
CA ALA A 163 -7.39 10.59 -4.24
C ALA A 163 -8.03 11.98 -4.08
N GLY A 164 -8.94 12.37 -4.99
CA GLY A 164 -9.64 13.64 -4.95
C GLY A 164 -10.94 13.64 -4.13
N ALA A 165 -11.41 12.46 -3.71
CA ALA A 165 -12.67 12.34 -3.00
C ALA A 165 -12.53 12.68 -1.51
N LYS A 166 -13.43 13.50 -0.97
CA LYS A 166 -13.47 13.84 0.45
C LYS A 166 -13.70 12.62 1.34
N GLU A 167 -14.47 11.67 0.84
CA GLU A 167 -14.80 10.41 1.51
C GLU A 167 -13.59 9.47 1.69
N SER A 168 -12.51 9.69 0.91
CA SER A 168 -11.25 8.95 1.03
C SER A 168 -10.36 9.42 2.17
N LYS A 169 -10.68 10.59 2.75
CA LYS A 169 -9.92 11.18 3.84
C LYS A 169 -9.97 10.30 5.09
N GLY A 170 -8.82 10.06 5.73
CA GLY A 170 -8.74 9.28 6.95
C GLY A 170 -8.95 7.77 6.75
N LYS A 171 -8.88 7.25 5.52
CA LYS A 171 -9.05 5.81 5.24
C LYS A 171 -7.73 5.02 5.12
N GLY A 172 -6.62 5.64 5.50
CA GLY A 172 -5.30 5.04 5.35
C GLY A 172 -4.78 5.15 3.92
N VAL A 173 -3.74 4.37 3.63
CA VAL A 173 -3.23 4.22 2.27
C VAL A 173 -4.06 3.18 1.52
N LEU A 174 -4.42 3.52 0.29
CA LEU A 174 -5.35 2.76 -0.53
C LEU A 174 -4.67 2.21 -1.78
N VAL A 175 -5.19 1.11 -2.31
CA VAL A 175 -4.86 0.59 -3.63
C VAL A 175 -6.10 0.64 -4.49
N ALA A 176 -6.03 1.33 -5.64
CA ALA A 176 -7.13 1.44 -6.60
C ALA A 176 -6.78 0.66 -7.86
N MET A 177 -7.41 -0.49 -8.04
CA MET A 177 -7.17 -1.41 -9.15
C MET A 177 -8.49 -2.04 -9.62
N ASN A 178 -8.68 -2.13 -10.92
CA ASN A 178 -9.85 -2.79 -11.54
C ASN A 178 -11.20 -2.36 -10.94
N GLY A 179 -11.35 -1.05 -10.68
CA GLY A 179 -12.56 -0.46 -10.09
C GLY A 179 -12.73 -0.68 -8.58
N SER A 180 -11.92 -1.51 -7.94
CA SER A 180 -11.93 -1.75 -6.49
C SER A 180 -11.03 -0.78 -5.74
N VAL A 181 -11.44 -0.41 -4.52
CA VAL A 181 -10.64 0.36 -3.56
C VAL A 181 -10.32 -0.53 -2.37
N LEU A 182 -9.06 -0.86 -2.20
CA LEU A 182 -8.57 -1.83 -1.22
C LEU A 182 -7.70 -1.13 -0.17
N GLY A 183 -7.82 -1.54 1.09
CA GLY A 183 -6.98 -1.05 2.19
C GLY A 183 -5.59 -1.69 2.17
N ALA A 184 -4.55 -0.92 2.47
CA ALA A 184 -3.16 -1.38 2.42
C ALA A 184 -2.87 -2.57 3.35
N ALA A 185 -3.55 -2.66 4.50
CA ALA A 185 -3.36 -3.78 5.44
C ALA A 185 -3.83 -5.11 4.85
N SER A 186 -4.95 -5.10 4.08
CA SER A 186 -5.65 -6.30 3.64
C SER A 186 -5.38 -6.69 2.19
N VAL A 187 -4.91 -5.76 1.34
CA VAL A 187 -4.72 -6.01 -0.09
C VAL A 187 -3.64 -7.05 -0.35
N LEU A 188 -3.93 -8.02 -1.24
CA LEU A 188 -3.00 -9.06 -1.68
C LEU A 188 -3.03 -9.18 -3.21
N LYS A 189 -1.88 -9.47 -3.83
CA LYS A 189 -1.80 -9.88 -5.23
C LYS A 189 -2.10 -11.38 -5.32
N MET A 190 -3.34 -11.72 -5.68
CA MET A 190 -3.85 -13.10 -5.65
C MET A 190 -3.70 -13.84 -6.97
N ASN A 191 -3.35 -13.15 -8.06
CA ASN A 191 -3.21 -13.74 -9.39
C ASN A 191 -1.98 -13.15 -10.10
N THR A 192 -1.30 -13.96 -10.87
CA THR A 192 -0.08 -13.54 -11.59
C THR A 192 -0.36 -12.81 -12.91
N VAL A 193 -1.56 -12.93 -13.48
CA VAL A 193 -1.87 -12.50 -14.87
C VAL A 193 -3.16 -11.67 -14.96
N ASP A 194 -4.18 -12.03 -14.17
CA ASP A 194 -5.52 -11.44 -14.27
C ASP A 194 -5.51 -9.95 -13.86
N VAL A 195 -6.33 -9.15 -14.54
CA VAL A 195 -6.53 -7.73 -14.16
C VAL A 195 -7.21 -7.57 -12.80
N GLN A 196 -8.04 -8.55 -12.40
CA GLN A 196 -8.63 -8.65 -11.05
C GLN A 196 -7.67 -9.29 -10.04
N THR A 197 -6.39 -8.99 -10.14
CA THR A 197 -5.35 -9.63 -9.34
C THR A 197 -5.36 -9.21 -7.87
N PHE A 198 -5.67 -7.93 -7.59
CA PHE A 198 -5.67 -7.42 -6.21
C PHE A 198 -7.01 -7.67 -5.53
N GLN A 199 -6.95 -8.33 -4.40
CA GLN A 199 -8.11 -8.67 -3.57
C GLN A 199 -7.77 -8.42 -2.09
N ALA A 200 -8.78 -8.35 -1.25
CA ALA A 200 -8.67 -8.36 0.21
C ALA A 200 -9.49 -9.54 0.74
N PRO A 201 -8.93 -10.76 0.69
CA PRO A 201 -9.73 -11.98 0.87
C PRO A 201 -10.26 -12.17 2.29
N ASN A 202 -9.62 -11.58 3.32
CA ASN A 202 -10.10 -11.64 4.70
C ASN A 202 -11.17 -10.59 4.98
N ASP A 203 -10.99 -9.34 4.50
CA ASP A 203 -11.81 -8.20 4.92
C ASP A 203 -12.78 -7.72 3.82
N GLY A 204 -12.47 -8.00 2.55
CA GLY A 204 -13.17 -7.43 1.41
C GLY A 204 -12.64 -6.04 0.99
N ALA A 205 -13.17 -5.54 -0.12
CA ALA A 205 -12.85 -4.20 -0.61
C ALA A 205 -13.50 -3.13 0.27
N LEU A 206 -12.77 -2.06 0.57
CA LEU A 206 -13.32 -0.91 1.31
C LEU A 206 -14.41 -0.18 0.51
N GLY A 207 -14.29 -0.22 -0.82
CA GLY A 207 -15.21 0.44 -1.72
C GLY A 207 -14.91 0.16 -3.18
N TYR A 208 -15.56 0.92 -4.04
CA TYR A 208 -15.39 0.80 -5.49
C TYR A 208 -15.55 2.16 -6.18
N VAL A 209 -15.05 2.26 -7.40
CA VAL A 209 -15.24 3.41 -8.28
C VAL A 209 -16.14 3.02 -9.43
N LEU A 210 -17.21 3.79 -9.62
CA LEU A 210 -18.15 3.63 -10.73
C LEU A 210 -18.54 5.00 -11.28
N ASN A 211 -18.50 5.18 -12.60
CA ASN A 211 -18.86 6.42 -13.28
C ASN A 211 -18.19 7.69 -12.70
N GLY A 212 -16.88 7.57 -12.39
CA GLY A 212 -16.10 8.68 -11.83
C GLY A 212 -16.45 9.07 -10.39
N LYS A 213 -17.14 8.18 -9.66
CA LYS A 213 -17.48 8.38 -8.25
C LYS A 213 -17.02 7.20 -7.41
N VAL A 214 -16.36 7.49 -6.28
CA VAL A 214 -16.02 6.47 -5.28
C VAL A 214 -17.16 6.27 -4.29
N THR A 215 -17.41 5.03 -3.93
CA THR A 215 -18.35 4.65 -2.87
C THR A 215 -17.64 3.73 -1.89
N TYR A 216 -17.72 4.04 -0.60
CA TYR A 216 -17.15 3.24 0.46
C TYR A 216 -18.25 2.50 1.22
N ASN A 217 -18.04 1.21 1.45
CA ASN A 217 -18.91 0.35 2.26
C ASN A 217 -18.31 0.08 3.64
N MET A 218 -16.98 0.20 3.77
CA MET A 218 -16.23 -0.15 4.98
C MET A 218 -15.08 0.84 5.24
N SER A 219 -14.47 0.70 6.40
CA SER A 219 -13.22 1.37 6.78
C SER A 219 -12.32 0.36 7.49
N SER A 220 -11.00 0.53 7.40
CA SER A 220 -10.06 -0.29 8.16
C SER A 220 -10.30 -0.13 9.66
N ALA A 221 -10.28 -1.24 10.40
CA ALA A 221 -10.29 -1.26 11.86
C ALA A 221 -8.86 -1.14 12.44
N LYS A 222 -7.85 -1.41 11.64
CA LYS A 222 -6.43 -1.37 12.06
C LYS A 222 -5.90 0.06 12.11
N LYS A 223 -4.99 0.33 13.01
CA LYS A 223 -4.29 1.63 13.10
C LYS A 223 -3.47 1.91 11.83
N HIS A 224 -3.47 3.16 11.38
CA HIS A 224 -2.74 3.56 10.18
C HIS A 224 -2.41 5.05 10.21
N THR A 225 -1.59 5.51 9.30
CA THR A 225 -1.23 6.91 9.01
C THR A 225 -1.05 7.75 10.26
N THR A 226 -1.95 8.68 10.58
CA THR A 226 -1.84 9.57 11.75
C THR A 226 -1.92 8.84 13.09
N GLN A 227 -2.48 7.64 13.13
CA GLN A 227 -2.57 6.79 14.33
C GLN A 227 -1.32 5.93 14.54
N SER A 228 -0.48 5.79 13.50
CA SER A 228 0.73 4.97 13.56
C SER A 228 1.83 5.64 14.38
N VAL A 229 2.53 4.83 15.19
CA VAL A 229 3.68 5.30 15.99
C VAL A 229 4.99 5.33 15.19
N PHE A 230 5.02 4.78 13.99
CA PHE A 230 6.25 4.66 13.20
C PHE A 230 6.54 5.96 12.45
N ASP A 231 7.71 6.53 12.69
CA ASP A 231 8.22 7.73 12.02
C ASP A 231 9.58 7.41 11.38
N VAL A 232 9.68 7.66 10.08
CA VAL A 232 10.89 7.38 9.28
C VAL A 232 11.63 8.66 8.87
N THR A 233 11.23 9.83 9.39
CA THR A 233 11.79 11.13 9.00
C THR A 233 13.32 11.15 9.11
N ASN A 234 13.86 10.62 10.19
CA ASN A 234 15.30 10.62 10.49
C ASN A 234 15.99 9.29 10.19
N LEU A 235 15.30 8.31 9.62
CA LEU A 235 15.90 7.02 9.28
C LEU A 235 16.62 7.09 7.93
N ASN A 236 17.83 6.53 7.88
CA ASN A 236 18.61 6.36 6.65
C ASN A 236 18.64 4.92 6.15
N SER A 237 18.26 3.97 6.99
CA SER A 237 18.14 2.54 6.65
C SER A 237 17.13 1.87 7.58
N LEU A 238 16.68 0.68 7.20
CA LEU A 238 15.81 -0.16 8.01
C LEU A 238 16.56 -1.40 8.52
N PRO A 239 16.16 -1.96 9.67
CA PRO A 239 16.72 -3.20 10.18
C PRO A 239 16.54 -4.35 9.19
N LYS A 240 17.55 -5.20 9.04
CA LYS A 240 17.53 -6.35 8.14
C LYS A 240 16.62 -7.45 8.69
N VAL A 241 15.54 -7.74 7.97
CA VAL A 241 14.59 -8.81 8.27
C VAL A 241 14.43 -9.70 7.05
N GLY A 242 14.49 -11.02 7.24
CA GLY A 242 14.35 -12.00 6.16
C GLY A 242 13.08 -12.83 6.29
N ILE A 243 12.67 -13.47 5.20
CA ILE A 243 11.55 -14.42 5.18
C ILE A 243 12.09 -15.81 4.89
N VAL A 244 11.70 -16.79 5.70
CA VAL A 244 11.94 -18.21 5.48
C VAL A 244 10.62 -18.85 5.05
N TYR A 245 10.53 -19.27 3.80
CA TYR A 245 9.34 -19.93 3.27
C TYR A 245 9.39 -21.42 3.54
N SER A 246 8.51 -21.93 4.40
CA SER A 246 8.50 -23.30 4.86
C SER A 246 7.88 -24.27 3.83
N TYR A 247 8.44 -25.47 3.77
CA TYR A 247 7.98 -26.57 2.91
C TYR A 247 8.26 -27.93 3.57
N SER A 248 7.73 -29.03 2.99
CA SER A 248 7.97 -30.38 3.50
C SER A 248 9.46 -30.71 3.48
N ASN A 249 9.98 -31.22 4.60
CA ASN A 249 11.40 -31.56 4.80
C ASN A 249 12.37 -30.37 4.66
N ILE A 250 11.95 -29.17 5.08
CA ILE A 250 12.84 -28.00 5.17
C ILE A 250 13.99 -28.30 6.15
N GLU A 251 15.20 -27.88 5.81
CA GLU A 251 16.40 -28.08 6.62
C GLU A 251 16.92 -26.77 7.24
N ALA A 252 17.69 -26.90 8.32
CA ALA A 252 18.17 -25.77 9.11
C ALA A 252 19.20 -24.87 8.36
N ASP A 253 19.85 -25.40 7.35
CA ASP A 253 20.86 -24.69 6.54
C ASP A 253 20.28 -23.46 5.79
N ILE A 254 18.98 -23.45 5.53
CA ILE A 254 18.29 -22.26 4.95
C ILE A 254 18.22 -21.12 5.96
N VAL A 255 18.11 -21.41 7.23
CA VAL A 255 18.00 -20.42 8.32
C VAL A 255 19.37 -20.01 8.86
N ALA A 256 20.32 -20.95 8.93
CA ALA A 256 21.62 -20.77 9.57
C ALA A 256 22.38 -19.51 9.12
N PRO A 257 22.43 -19.16 7.80
CA PRO A 257 23.13 -17.95 7.37
C PRO A 257 22.52 -16.65 7.93
N MET A 258 21.25 -16.64 8.31
CA MET A 258 20.63 -15.43 8.85
C MET A 258 21.17 -15.09 10.26
N LEU A 259 21.59 -16.10 11.04
CA LEU A 259 22.08 -15.90 12.40
C LEU A 259 23.39 -15.10 12.44
N ASP A 260 24.20 -15.17 11.39
CA ASP A 260 25.55 -14.59 11.34
C ASP A 260 25.67 -13.43 10.34
N ASN A 261 24.67 -13.19 9.49
CA ASN A 261 24.68 -12.14 8.46
C ASN A 261 23.91 -10.86 8.85
N GLY A 262 23.81 -10.55 10.14
CA GLY A 262 23.31 -9.28 10.65
C GLY A 262 21.78 -9.10 10.61
N TYR A 263 21.03 -10.18 10.37
CA TYR A 263 19.58 -10.12 10.48
C TYR A 263 19.14 -9.80 11.91
N LYS A 264 18.12 -8.97 12.04
CA LYS A 264 17.49 -8.58 13.31
C LYS A 264 16.15 -9.27 13.52
N GLY A 265 15.59 -9.82 12.44
CA GLY A 265 14.34 -10.55 12.48
C GLY A 265 14.23 -11.59 11.37
N ILE A 266 13.46 -12.62 11.65
CA ILE A 266 13.11 -13.72 10.75
C ILE A 266 11.59 -13.83 10.75
N ILE A 267 10.99 -13.74 9.58
CA ILE A 267 9.60 -14.11 9.36
C ILE A 267 9.58 -15.56 8.88
N HIS A 268 9.01 -16.44 9.67
CA HIS A 268 8.78 -17.81 9.29
C HIS A 268 7.41 -17.92 8.61
N ALA A 269 7.39 -18.01 7.29
CA ALA A 269 6.19 -18.30 6.50
C ALA A 269 5.87 -19.80 6.64
N GLY A 270 5.24 -20.18 7.74
CA GLY A 270 4.96 -21.55 8.13
C GLY A 270 3.87 -22.22 7.32
N VAL A 271 3.63 -23.48 7.59
CA VAL A 271 2.49 -24.23 7.02
C VAL A 271 1.27 -24.11 7.95
N GLY A 272 0.06 -24.21 7.38
CA GLY A 272 -1.16 -24.11 8.18
C GLY A 272 -1.18 -22.82 9.01
N ASN A 273 -1.41 -22.92 10.31
CA ASN A 273 -1.45 -21.81 11.27
C ASN A 273 -0.03 -21.34 11.72
N GLY A 274 0.89 -21.20 10.77
CA GLY A 274 2.26 -20.79 11.06
C GLY A 274 3.10 -21.88 11.72
N ASN A 275 2.77 -23.15 11.53
CA ASN A 275 3.43 -24.30 12.15
C ASN A 275 4.86 -24.47 11.66
N ILE A 276 5.74 -24.87 12.57
CA ILE A 276 7.17 -24.94 12.36
C ILE A 276 7.63 -26.41 12.22
N HIS A 277 8.34 -26.71 11.14
CA HIS A 277 8.90 -28.05 10.95
C HIS A 277 9.97 -28.35 12.01
N LYS A 278 10.01 -29.58 12.54
CA LYS A 278 10.92 -30.03 13.59
C LYS A 278 12.40 -29.74 13.30
N ASN A 279 12.81 -29.80 12.03
CA ASN A 279 14.22 -29.60 11.64
C ASN A 279 14.70 -28.16 11.83
N ILE A 280 13.79 -27.17 11.67
CA ILE A 280 14.17 -25.74 11.79
C ILE A 280 13.76 -25.14 13.13
N PHE A 281 12.97 -25.85 13.93
CA PHE A 281 12.52 -25.34 15.24
C PHE A 281 13.69 -25.01 16.16
N PRO A 282 14.73 -25.89 16.35
CA PRO A 282 15.87 -25.57 17.20
C PRO A 282 16.64 -24.32 16.77
N ILE A 283 16.86 -24.15 15.47
CA ILE A 283 17.63 -22.99 14.98
C ILE A 283 16.86 -21.67 15.11
N LEU A 284 15.53 -21.68 15.08
CA LEU A 284 14.73 -20.50 15.38
C LEU A 284 14.79 -20.13 16.87
N ILE A 285 14.87 -21.13 17.77
CA ILE A 285 15.15 -20.89 19.19
C ILE A 285 16.55 -20.28 19.37
N ASP A 286 17.55 -20.78 18.65
CA ASP A 286 18.92 -20.23 18.73
C ASP A 286 18.98 -18.81 18.15
N ALA A 287 18.19 -18.48 17.13
CA ALA A 287 18.01 -17.12 16.65
C ALA A 287 17.50 -16.20 17.78
N ARG A 288 16.50 -16.64 18.56
CA ARG A 288 16.00 -15.87 19.72
C ARG A 288 17.08 -15.66 20.78
N LYS A 289 17.87 -16.70 21.10
CA LYS A 289 19.01 -16.58 22.05
C LYS A 289 20.06 -15.55 21.59
N LYS A 290 20.25 -15.40 20.28
CA LYS A 290 21.11 -14.38 19.66
C LYS A 290 20.44 -12.99 19.58
N GLY A 291 19.21 -12.82 20.08
CA GLY A 291 18.46 -11.55 20.03
C GLY A 291 17.78 -11.26 18.70
N ILE A 292 17.75 -12.22 17.77
CA ILE A 292 17.02 -12.11 16.50
C ILE A 292 15.55 -12.43 16.76
N LEU A 293 14.64 -11.53 16.41
CA LEU A 293 13.23 -11.75 16.60
C LEU A 293 12.67 -12.76 15.58
N VAL A 294 11.75 -13.60 16.02
CA VAL A 294 11.07 -14.58 15.16
C VAL A 294 9.58 -14.30 15.16
N VAL A 295 9.04 -14.08 13.96
CA VAL A 295 7.60 -13.94 13.73
C VAL A 295 7.11 -15.17 12.97
N ARG A 296 6.15 -15.86 13.56
CA ARG A 296 5.38 -16.91 12.88
C ARG A 296 4.31 -16.26 12.02
N SER A 297 4.37 -16.49 10.73
CA SER A 297 3.36 -16.13 9.74
C SER A 297 3.01 -17.39 8.94
N SER A 298 2.14 -17.29 7.97
CA SER A 298 1.75 -18.44 7.16
C SER A 298 1.96 -18.20 5.67
N ARG A 299 2.32 -19.27 4.95
CA ARG A 299 2.27 -19.28 3.48
C ARG A 299 0.84 -19.42 2.92
N VAL A 300 -0.13 -19.70 3.80
CA VAL A 300 -1.56 -19.71 3.44
C VAL A 300 -2.03 -18.27 3.33
N PRO A 301 -2.67 -17.87 2.23
CA PRO A 301 -2.96 -16.45 1.97
C PRO A 301 -4.10 -15.86 2.81
N THR A 302 -4.88 -16.70 3.51
CA THR A 302 -6.06 -16.28 4.27
C THR A 302 -6.11 -16.91 5.65
N GLY A 303 -6.79 -16.25 6.57
CA GLY A 303 -6.90 -16.66 7.97
C GLY A 303 -5.71 -16.17 8.82
N PRO A 304 -5.92 -16.00 10.12
CA PRO A 304 -4.88 -15.52 11.02
C PRO A 304 -3.88 -16.62 11.41
N THR A 305 -2.63 -16.21 11.67
CA THR A 305 -1.69 -16.99 12.48
C THR A 305 -1.90 -16.63 13.94
N SER A 306 -2.54 -17.51 14.70
CA SER A 306 -2.91 -17.25 16.09
C SER A 306 -1.78 -17.52 17.08
N LEU A 307 -1.79 -16.78 18.19
CA LEU A 307 -0.89 -17.02 19.33
C LEU A 307 -1.21 -18.37 19.99
N ASP A 308 -0.18 -19.02 20.50
CA ASP A 308 -0.24 -20.19 21.39
C ASP A 308 -1.15 -21.31 20.86
N ALA A 309 -1.15 -21.53 19.51
CA ALA A 309 -1.91 -22.61 18.89
C ALA A 309 -1.17 -23.97 19.05
N GLU A 310 -0.31 -24.33 18.07
CA GLU A 310 0.52 -25.54 18.14
C GLU A 310 1.95 -25.24 18.65
N VAL A 311 2.31 -23.96 18.76
CA VAL A 311 3.60 -23.46 19.27
C VAL A 311 3.32 -22.61 20.51
N ASP A 312 4.02 -22.89 21.61
CA ASP A 312 4.02 -22.05 22.80
C ASP A 312 4.87 -20.78 22.54
N ASP A 313 4.21 -19.74 22.01
CA ASP A 313 4.88 -18.50 21.64
C ASP A 313 5.45 -17.77 22.84
N ALA A 314 4.81 -17.86 23.99
CA ALA A 314 5.28 -17.23 25.22
C ALA A 314 6.58 -17.88 25.72
N GLN A 315 6.68 -19.22 25.68
CA GLN A 315 7.88 -19.96 26.07
C GLN A 315 9.08 -19.62 25.19
N TYR A 316 8.87 -19.56 23.87
CA TYR A 316 9.95 -19.33 22.89
C TYR A 316 10.14 -17.85 22.54
N GLN A 317 9.31 -16.95 23.07
CA GLN A 317 9.28 -15.52 22.77
C GLN A 317 9.13 -15.27 21.25
N PHE A 318 8.30 -16.07 20.60
CA PHE A 318 7.92 -15.87 19.22
C PHE A 318 6.74 -14.88 19.14
N ILE A 319 6.53 -14.34 17.96
CA ILE A 319 5.47 -13.38 17.66
C ILE A 319 4.57 -14.03 16.62
N ALA A 320 3.26 -13.93 16.79
CA ALA A 320 2.30 -14.36 15.79
C ALA A 320 1.89 -13.20 14.91
N SER A 321 1.88 -13.41 13.59
CA SER A 321 1.63 -12.35 12.60
C SER A 321 0.17 -11.93 12.50
N GLN A 322 -0.73 -12.60 13.19
CA GLN A 322 -2.17 -12.38 13.02
C GLN A 322 -2.58 -12.54 11.54
N GLU A 323 -3.27 -11.57 10.96
CA GLU A 323 -3.75 -11.59 9.59
C GLU A 323 -2.72 -11.17 8.53
N LEU A 324 -1.53 -10.73 8.97
CA LEU A 324 -0.50 -10.27 8.03
C LEU A 324 0.20 -11.45 7.35
N ASN A 325 0.25 -11.40 6.02
CA ASN A 325 1.08 -12.31 5.25
C ASN A 325 2.58 -12.09 5.55
N PRO A 326 3.47 -13.00 5.12
CA PRO A 326 4.90 -12.91 5.43
C PRO A 326 5.55 -11.60 4.97
N GLN A 327 5.16 -11.07 3.81
CA GLN A 327 5.72 -9.84 3.23
C GLN A 327 5.38 -8.62 4.10
N LYS A 328 4.12 -8.46 4.48
CA LYS A 328 3.69 -7.36 5.35
C LYS A 328 4.19 -7.53 6.78
N SER A 329 4.27 -8.77 7.27
CA SER A 329 4.90 -9.08 8.57
C SER A 329 6.36 -8.62 8.59
N ARG A 330 7.10 -8.80 7.48
CA ARG A 330 8.46 -8.27 7.32
C ARG A 330 8.47 -6.75 7.43
N VAL A 331 7.59 -6.07 6.73
CA VAL A 331 7.48 -4.59 6.77
C VAL A 331 7.22 -4.10 8.20
N LEU A 332 6.25 -4.70 8.89
CA LEU A 332 5.90 -4.30 10.26
C LEU A 332 7.06 -4.56 11.21
N LEU A 333 7.72 -5.73 11.13
CA LEU A 333 8.85 -6.05 12.00
C LEU A 333 10.04 -5.11 11.77
N MET A 334 10.35 -4.74 10.53
CA MET A 334 11.40 -3.77 10.22
C MET A 334 11.13 -2.44 10.90
N LEU A 335 9.89 -1.93 10.84
CA LEU A 335 9.49 -0.68 11.48
C LEU A 335 9.46 -0.81 13.02
N ALA A 336 8.95 -1.90 13.56
CA ALA A 336 8.90 -2.18 15.00
C ALA A 336 10.31 -2.20 15.61
N LEU A 337 11.27 -2.83 14.94
CA LEU A 337 12.67 -2.89 15.35
C LEU A 337 13.37 -1.51 15.37
N THR A 338 12.80 -0.47 14.74
CA THR A 338 13.29 0.91 14.90
C THR A 338 12.87 1.54 16.24
N LYS A 339 11.93 0.91 16.96
CA LYS A 339 11.37 1.40 18.22
C LYS A 339 11.81 0.58 19.43
N THR A 340 11.81 -0.75 19.30
CA THR A 340 12.04 -1.67 20.42
C THR A 340 12.53 -3.03 19.95
N ASN A 341 13.17 -3.77 20.85
CA ASN A 341 13.50 -5.19 20.69
C ASN A 341 12.65 -6.08 21.64
N ASP A 342 11.71 -5.48 22.37
CA ASP A 342 10.82 -6.24 23.27
C ASP A 342 9.75 -6.95 22.43
N TRP A 343 9.80 -8.28 22.42
CA TRP A 343 8.91 -9.13 21.64
C TRP A 343 7.44 -8.97 22.05
N LYS A 344 7.15 -8.68 23.34
CA LYS A 344 5.77 -8.44 23.81
C LYS A 344 5.21 -7.15 23.23
N GLN A 345 5.99 -6.07 23.27
CA GLN A 345 5.58 -4.80 22.67
C GLN A 345 5.42 -4.93 21.15
N ILE A 346 6.28 -5.73 20.50
CA ILE A 346 6.15 -5.98 19.05
C ILE A 346 4.91 -6.82 18.77
N GLN A 347 4.57 -7.82 19.61
CA GLN A 347 3.30 -8.54 19.46
C GLN A 347 2.10 -7.59 19.51
N GLU A 348 2.10 -6.60 20.41
CA GLU A 348 1.03 -5.60 20.44
C GLU A 348 0.95 -4.79 19.12
N TYR A 349 2.09 -4.49 18.48
CA TYR A 349 2.05 -3.89 17.15
C TYR A 349 1.41 -4.81 16.11
N PHE A 350 1.65 -6.10 16.14
CA PHE A 350 0.98 -7.07 15.26
C PHE A 350 -0.52 -7.21 15.54
N ASN A 351 -0.96 -6.96 16.77
CA ASN A 351 -2.38 -6.93 17.13
C ASN A 351 -3.08 -5.66 16.63
N GLU A 352 -2.39 -4.52 16.63
CA GLU A 352 -2.96 -3.20 16.38
C GLU A 352 -2.93 -2.79 14.89
N TYR A 353 -1.89 -3.21 14.16
CA TYR A 353 -1.60 -2.81 12.76
C TYR A 353 -1.90 -3.97 11.75
#